data_61b31b401fa7b5bc88bd224f50d01dcf
#
_entry.id   61b31b401fa7b5bc88bd224f50d01dcf
#
_cell.length_a   1.000
_cell.length_b   1.000
_cell.length_c   1.000
_cell.angle_alpha   90.00
_cell.angle_beta   90.00
_cell.angle_gamma   90.00
#
_symmetry.space_group_name_H-M   'P 1'
#
loop_
_entity.id
_entity.type
_entity.pdbx_description
1 polymer ?
#
loop_
_entity_poly.entity_id
_entity_poly.type
_entity_poly.pdbx_seq_one_letter_code
_entity_poly.pdbx_strand_id
1 'polypeptide(L)'
;MLAGPAMSQTTPTPDPVLAGYRASIDNIDAALIHILAERFRITKAVGAYKAQTNLPPSDPGREERQIARLRKLAEDANLDPEFSEKFLRFIIEEVIRHHEQAQGTR
;
A
#
# COMPACT_ATOMS: atom_id res chain seq x y z
N MET A 1 43.44 -5.31 23.94
CA MET A 1 42.95 -5.27 23.45
C MET A 1 42.21 -5.42 22.62
N LEU A 2 42.11 -5.42 22.38
CA LEU A 2 41.52 -5.60 21.63
C LEU A 2 40.37 -5.73 21.11
N ALA A 3 39.80 -6.06 21.31
CA ALA A 3 38.44 -6.25 21.00
C ALA A 3 37.85 -5.13 20.16
N GLY A 4 38.29 -3.92 20.35
CA GLY A 4 37.87 -2.80 19.53
C GLY A 4 38.04 -3.04 18.05
N PRO A 5 39.11 -3.61 17.61
CA PRO A 5 39.27 -3.87 16.18
C PRO A 5 38.22 -4.79 15.62
N ALA A 6 37.84 -5.82 16.37
CA ALA A 6 36.86 -6.74 15.89
C ALA A 6 35.52 -6.08 15.69
N MET A 7 35.12 -5.22 16.60
CA MET A 7 33.84 -4.53 16.51
C MET A 7 33.80 -3.56 15.33
N SER A 8 34.87 -2.81 15.13
CA SER A 8 34.88 -1.86 14.03
C SER A 8 34.87 -2.55 12.68
N GLN A 9 35.40 -3.76 12.61
CA GLN A 9 35.38 -4.51 11.35
C GLN A 9 34.01 -4.99 10.96
N THR A 10 33.17 -5.27 11.93
CA THR A 10 31.86 -5.84 11.65
C THR A 10 30.78 -4.80 11.45
N THR A 11 31.03 -3.56 11.86
CA THR A 11 30.01 -2.51 11.79
C THR A 11 30.61 -1.28 11.13
N PRO A 12 30.34 -1.10 9.83
CA PRO A 12 30.85 0.11 9.17
C PRO A 12 30.19 1.35 9.77
N THR A 13 30.92 2.45 9.69
CA THR A 13 30.43 3.74 10.14
C THR A 13 29.26 4.16 9.29
N PRO A 14 28.08 4.48 9.87
CA PRO A 14 26.97 4.90 9.07
C PRO A 14 27.23 6.21 8.34
N ASP A 15 26.76 6.32 7.14
CA ASP A 15 26.78 7.55 6.36
C ASP A 15 25.67 8.46 6.89
N PRO A 16 25.99 9.65 7.43
CA PRO A 16 24.94 10.51 8.01
C PRO A 16 23.93 11.00 6.98
N VAL A 17 24.34 11.24 5.74
CA VAL A 17 23.43 11.69 4.69
C VAL A 17 22.46 10.57 4.33
N LEU A 18 22.98 9.38 4.14
CA LEU A 18 22.16 8.22 3.83
C LEU A 18 21.22 7.89 4.98
N ALA A 19 21.70 8.00 6.22
CA ALA A 19 20.85 7.77 7.40
C ALA A 19 19.68 8.76 7.44
N GLY A 20 19.93 10.01 7.07
CA GLY A 20 18.86 11.01 7.02
C GLY A 20 17.80 10.66 5.97
N TYR A 21 18.23 10.26 4.78
CA TYR A 21 17.28 9.84 3.74
C TYR A 21 16.49 8.63 4.19
N ARG A 22 17.13 7.65 4.80
CA ARG A 22 16.44 6.44 5.28
C ARG A 22 15.44 6.74 6.37
N ALA A 23 15.75 7.67 7.27
CA ALA A 23 14.80 8.11 8.29
C ALA A 23 13.56 8.74 7.65
N SER A 24 13.76 9.54 6.61
CA SER A 24 12.64 10.13 5.87
C SER A 24 11.80 9.05 5.19
N ILE A 25 12.44 8.07 4.57
CA ILE A 25 11.74 6.96 3.95
C ILE A 25 10.93 6.19 4.98
N ASP A 26 11.50 5.92 6.15
CA ASP A 26 10.82 5.20 7.22
C ASP A 26 9.54 5.94 7.66
N ASN A 27 9.62 7.26 7.75
CA ASN A 27 8.46 8.08 8.10
C ASN A 27 7.39 8.03 7.02
N ILE A 28 7.79 8.08 5.75
CA ILE A 28 6.87 7.97 4.63
C ILE A 28 6.20 6.59 4.63
N ASP A 29 6.98 5.54 4.85
CA ASP A 29 6.45 4.19 4.89
C ASP A 29 5.43 4.02 6.02
N ALA A 30 5.70 4.60 7.19
CA ALA A 30 4.77 4.57 8.30
C ALA A 30 3.44 5.24 7.92
N ALA A 31 3.51 6.42 7.28
CA ALA A 31 2.32 7.12 6.81
C ALA A 31 1.56 6.28 5.78
N LEU A 32 2.28 5.66 4.85
CA LEU A 32 1.65 4.81 3.83
C LEU A 32 0.90 3.64 4.46
N ILE A 33 1.49 2.97 5.43
CA ILE A 33 0.85 1.84 6.12
C ILE A 33 -0.45 2.30 6.80
N HIS A 34 -0.43 3.44 7.47
CA HIS A 34 -1.63 3.97 8.13
C HIS A 34 -2.71 4.34 7.11
N ILE A 35 -2.31 4.91 5.97
CA ILE A 35 -3.25 5.25 4.89
C ILE A 35 -3.89 3.98 4.32
N LEU A 36 -3.09 2.94 4.07
CA LEU A 36 -3.60 1.67 3.57
C LEU A 36 -4.54 1.01 4.58
N ALA A 37 -4.20 1.04 5.85
CA ALA A 37 -5.05 0.47 6.89
C ALA A 37 -6.42 1.15 6.90
N GLU A 38 -6.46 2.47 6.78
CA GLU A 38 -7.70 3.22 6.73
C GLU A 38 -8.49 2.89 5.46
N ARG A 39 -7.81 2.81 4.33
CA ARG A 39 -8.46 2.46 3.07
C ARG A 39 -9.12 1.09 3.14
N PHE A 40 -8.41 0.08 3.67
CA PHE A 40 -8.98 -1.25 3.82
C PHE A 40 -10.10 -1.30 4.85
N ARG A 41 -10.04 -0.49 5.90
CA ARG A 41 -11.14 -0.37 6.85
C ARG A 41 -12.42 0.06 6.13
N ILE A 42 -12.31 1.05 5.24
CA ILE A 42 -13.46 1.56 4.48
C ILE A 42 -13.93 0.51 3.46
N THR A 43 -13.00 -0.12 2.73
CA THR A 43 -13.42 -1.11 1.71
C THR A 43 -14.02 -2.36 2.35
N LYS A 44 -13.59 -2.73 3.55
CA LYS A 44 -14.23 -3.83 4.28
C LYS A 44 -15.65 -3.47 4.68
N ALA A 45 -15.89 -2.23 5.07
CA ALA A 45 -17.26 -1.76 5.36
C ALA A 45 -18.12 -1.81 4.10
N VAL A 46 -17.56 -1.43 2.95
CA VAL A 46 -18.26 -1.58 1.66
C VAL A 46 -18.57 -3.05 1.39
N GLY A 47 -17.61 -3.94 1.67
CA GLY A 47 -17.81 -5.37 1.48
C GLY A 47 -18.93 -5.93 2.32
N ALA A 48 -19.02 -5.53 3.58
CA ALA A 48 -20.13 -5.93 4.47
C ALA A 48 -21.47 -5.43 3.92
N TYR A 49 -21.50 -4.21 3.44
CA TYR A 49 -22.73 -3.65 2.83
C TYR A 49 -23.14 -4.45 1.60
N LYS A 50 -22.19 -4.76 0.72
CA LYS A 50 -22.47 -5.54 -0.49
C LYS A 50 -23.01 -6.94 -0.14
N ALA A 51 -22.44 -7.56 0.89
CA ALA A 51 -22.91 -8.87 1.34
C ALA A 51 -24.34 -8.80 1.83
N GLN A 52 -24.69 -7.76 2.58
CA GLN A 52 -26.04 -7.56 3.11
C GLN A 52 -27.07 -7.28 2.03
N THR A 53 -26.64 -6.64 0.96
CA THR A 53 -27.55 -6.21 -0.12
C THR A 53 -27.43 -7.07 -1.38
N ASN A 54 -26.66 -8.16 -1.32
CA ASN A 54 -26.46 -9.09 -2.44
C ASN A 54 -25.87 -8.43 -3.68
N LEU A 55 -25.01 -7.41 -3.48
CA LEU A 55 -24.27 -6.80 -4.57
C LEU A 55 -23.02 -7.64 -4.85
N PRO A 56 -22.56 -7.69 -6.11
CA PRO A 56 -21.37 -8.50 -6.44
C PRO A 56 -20.11 -7.92 -5.82
N PRO A 57 -19.15 -8.77 -5.44
CA PRO A 57 -17.88 -8.30 -4.84
C PRO A 57 -17.04 -7.49 -5.80
N SER A 58 -17.14 -7.75 -7.09
CA SER A 58 -16.35 -7.09 -8.11
C SER A 58 -17.19 -6.11 -8.90
N ASP A 59 -16.59 -4.99 -9.28
CA ASP A 59 -17.23 -3.96 -10.10
C ASP A 59 -16.21 -3.48 -11.13
N PRO A 60 -16.13 -4.16 -12.29
CA PRO A 60 -15.10 -3.83 -13.28
C PRO A 60 -15.18 -2.39 -13.80
N GLY A 61 -16.39 -1.84 -13.95
CA GLY A 61 -16.53 -0.44 -14.39
C GLY A 61 -15.93 0.54 -13.39
N ARG A 62 -16.16 0.31 -12.10
CA ARG A 62 -15.58 1.12 -11.05
C ARG A 62 -14.06 0.97 -11.02
N GLU A 63 -13.58 -0.25 -11.20
CA GLU A 63 -12.13 -0.53 -11.19
C GLU A 63 -11.43 0.21 -12.31
N GLU A 64 -12.00 0.21 -13.51
CA GLU A 64 -11.42 0.93 -14.64
C GLU A 64 -11.37 2.44 -14.39
N ARG A 65 -12.43 2.99 -13.82
CA ARG A 65 -12.46 4.42 -13.48
C ARG A 65 -11.42 4.77 -12.42
N GLN A 66 -11.23 3.90 -11.43
CA GLN A 66 -10.21 4.09 -10.41
C GLN A 66 -8.80 4.08 -11.01
N ILE A 67 -8.54 3.14 -11.91
CA ILE A 67 -7.24 3.03 -12.56
C ILE A 67 -6.97 4.28 -13.39
N ALA A 68 -7.93 4.71 -14.19
CA ALA A 68 -7.77 5.91 -15.02
C ALA A 68 -7.50 7.13 -14.15
N ARG A 69 -8.24 7.28 -13.05
CA ARG A 69 -8.05 8.39 -12.12
C ARG A 69 -6.67 8.35 -11.48
N LEU A 70 -6.23 7.18 -11.07
CA LEU A 70 -4.95 7.06 -10.40
C LEU A 70 -3.79 7.33 -11.34
N ARG A 71 -3.90 6.89 -12.59
CA ARG A 71 -2.89 7.21 -13.59
C ARG A 71 -2.76 8.72 -13.77
N LYS A 72 -3.87 9.44 -13.84
CA LYS A 72 -3.86 10.89 -13.97
C LYS A 72 -3.23 11.56 -12.75
N LEU A 73 -3.61 11.11 -11.56
CA LEU A 73 -3.01 11.63 -10.32
C LEU A 73 -1.51 11.38 -10.28
N ALA A 74 -1.08 10.20 -10.74
CA ALA A 74 0.34 9.85 -10.79
C ALA A 74 1.09 10.79 -11.71
N GLU A 75 0.55 11.07 -12.90
CA GLU A 75 1.16 12.02 -13.83
C GLU A 75 1.32 13.40 -13.19
N ASP A 76 0.26 13.88 -12.53
CA ASP A 76 0.29 15.18 -11.86
C ASP A 76 1.32 15.22 -10.73
N ALA A 77 1.58 14.07 -10.09
CA ALA A 77 2.51 13.97 -8.98
C ALA A 77 3.93 13.57 -9.41
N ASN A 78 4.18 13.46 -10.71
CA ASN A 78 5.46 12.97 -11.24
C ASN A 78 5.81 11.56 -10.74
N LEU A 79 4.81 10.71 -10.62
CA LEU A 79 4.97 9.31 -10.28
C LEU A 79 4.66 8.49 -11.52
N ASP A 80 5.41 7.41 -11.75
CA ASP A 80 5.21 6.55 -12.92
C ASP A 80 3.77 6.00 -12.93
N PRO A 81 2.96 6.33 -13.96
CA PRO A 81 1.58 5.84 -14.04
C PRO A 81 1.50 4.33 -14.16
N GLU A 82 2.48 3.68 -14.80
CA GLU A 82 2.52 2.22 -14.91
C GLU A 82 2.64 1.58 -13.53
N PHE A 83 3.52 2.12 -12.70
CA PHE A 83 3.66 1.64 -11.34
C PHE A 83 2.37 1.86 -10.55
N SER A 84 1.76 3.03 -10.70
CA SER A 84 0.53 3.37 -9.97
C SER A 84 -0.60 2.42 -10.32
N GLU A 85 -0.71 2.04 -11.59
CA GLU A 85 -1.71 1.07 -12.00
C GLU A 85 -1.45 -0.30 -11.39
N LYS A 86 -0.20 -0.78 -11.43
CA LYS A 86 0.15 -2.06 -10.82
C LYS A 86 -0.17 -2.08 -9.34
N PHE A 87 0.16 -1.00 -8.66
CA PHE A 87 -0.09 -0.87 -7.23
C PHE A 87 -1.59 -0.92 -6.94
N LEU A 88 -2.40 -0.18 -7.70
CA LEU A 88 -3.84 -0.17 -7.48
C LEU A 88 -4.46 -1.52 -7.81
N ARG A 89 -4.03 -2.18 -8.89
CA ARG A 89 -4.55 -3.50 -9.23
C ARG A 89 -4.30 -4.50 -8.12
N PHE A 90 -3.13 -4.44 -7.50
CA PHE A 90 -2.80 -5.28 -6.36
C PHE A 90 -3.76 -5.04 -5.20
N ILE A 91 -4.04 -3.77 -4.91
CA ILE A 91 -4.99 -3.40 -3.84
C ILE A 91 -6.41 -3.87 -4.19
N ILE A 92 -6.84 -3.70 -5.44
CA ILE A 92 -8.18 -4.12 -5.88
C ILE A 92 -8.36 -5.63 -5.71
N GLU A 93 -7.35 -6.42 -6.05
CA GLU A 93 -7.40 -7.87 -5.86
C GLU A 93 -7.62 -8.22 -4.39
N GLU A 94 -6.94 -7.53 -3.52
CA GLU A 94 -7.08 -7.75 -2.07
C GLU A 94 -8.48 -7.35 -1.59
N VAL A 95 -9.01 -6.23 -2.09
CA VAL A 95 -10.36 -5.78 -1.75
C VAL A 95 -11.41 -6.81 -2.19
N ILE A 96 -11.28 -7.33 -3.40
CA ILE A 96 -12.21 -8.34 -3.91
C ILE A 96 -12.15 -9.59 -3.04
N ARG A 97 -10.95 -10.01 -2.65
CA ARG A 97 -10.78 -11.15 -1.75
C ARG A 97 -11.51 -10.93 -0.42
N HIS A 98 -11.39 -9.73 0.16
CA HIS A 98 -12.10 -9.38 1.39
C HIS A 98 -13.62 -9.43 1.20
N HIS A 99 -14.11 -8.92 0.06
CA HIS A 99 -15.55 -8.91 -0.24
C HIS A 99 -16.09 -10.32 -0.40
N GLU A 100 -15.34 -11.19 -1.05
CA GLU A 100 -15.72 -12.59 -1.21
C GLU A 100 -15.76 -13.30 0.13
N GLN A 101 -14.78 -13.05 0.99
CA GLN A 101 -14.77 -13.61 2.34
C GLN A 101 -15.98 -13.15 3.15
N ALA A 102 -16.35 -11.89 3.05
CA ALA A 102 -17.50 -11.35 3.76
C ALA A 102 -18.80 -12.05 3.30
N GLN A 103 -18.93 -12.32 2.01
CA GLN A 103 -20.09 -13.01 1.46
C GLN A 103 -20.08 -14.49 1.85
N GLY A 104 -18.92 -15.11 1.88
CA GLY A 104 -18.79 -16.51 2.24
C GLY A 104 -19.08 -16.79 3.71
N THR A 105 -19.02 -15.78 4.57
CA THR A 105 -19.28 -15.95 6.01
C THR A 105 -20.73 -15.67 6.40
N ARG A 106 -21.59 -15.35 5.46
CA ARG A 106 -23.00 -15.05 5.75
C ARG A 106 -23.83 -16.27 6.11
#